data_c7dde98764332ad27f27f6ff7be7b98d
#
_entry.id   c7dde98764332ad27f27f6ff7be7b98d
#
_cell.length_a   1.000
_cell.length_b   1.000
_cell.length_c   1.000
_cell.angle_alpha   90.00
_cell.angle_beta   90.00
_cell.angle_gamma   90.00
#
_symmetry.space_group_name_H-M   'P 1'
#
loop_
_entity.id
_entity.type
_entity.pdbx_description
1 polymer ?
#
loop_
_entity_poly.entity_id
_entity_poly.type
_entity_poly.pdbx_seq_one_letter_code
_entity_poly.pdbx_strand_id
1 'polypeptide(L)'
;VAVTHSGRTARLISRFRPDCPIVAPTVSPQAYRQLALSWGVRPYLVGEYDNTDAMFEMGMQLVIDSGIASNGDVIVTTGGTPTGMSGTTNTIKVQIIGRVLVQGKSIGHGSLTAELLVVNSPDDLRCADQMIDYVLVANKTNNDLLPYMKKAVGFVVEDTDPAGHGPTVGLALDIPIIYGSENATKILKTGMTATIDFDRGMIT
;
A
#
# COMPACT_ATOMS: atom_id res chain seq x y z
N VAL A 1 2.26 -1.59 -14.96
CA VAL A 1 1.21 -1.99 -15.91
C VAL A 1 1.47 -1.32 -17.25
N ALA A 2 1.54 -2.08 -18.33
CA ALA A 2 1.78 -1.59 -19.67
C ALA A 2 0.57 -1.91 -20.57
N VAL A 3 -0.42 -1.02 -20.59
CA VAL A 3 -1.60 -1.20 -21.44
C VAL A 3 -1.21 -1.06 -22.89
N THR A 4 -1.51 -2.08 -23.69
CA THR A 4 -1.01 -2.12 -25.05
C THR A 4 -1.96 -2.86 -26.01
N HIS A 5 -2.16 -2.34 -27.21
CA HIS A 5 -2.92 -3.03 -28.25
C HIS A 5 -2.05 -4.04 -29.03
N SER A 6 -0.87 -3.61 -29.47
CA SER A 6 0.04 -4.42 -30.30
C SER A 6 1.16 -5.11 -29.54
N GLY A 7 1.26 -4.93 -28.22
CA GLY A 7 2.33 -5.41 -27.39
C GLY A 7 3.63 -4.58 -27.45
N ARG A 8 3.67 -3.50 -28.24
CA ARG A 8 4.89 -2.70 -28.45
C ARG A 8 5.41 -2.08 -27.18
N THR A 9 4.56 -1.44 -26.38
CA THR A 9 4.93 -0.77 -25.12
C THR A 9 5.53 -1.76 -24.14
N ALA A 10 4.85 -2.89 -23.91
CA ALA A 10 5.33 -3.93 -23.00
C ALA A 10 6.70 -4.49 -23.43
N ARG A 11 6.91 -4.74 -24.74
CA ARG A 11 8.21 -5.18 -25.26
C ARG A 11 9.31 -4.14 -25.09
N LEU A 12 9.00 -2.85 -25.28
CA LEU A 12 9.97 -1.77 -25.07
C LEU A 12 10.40 -1.70 -23.61
N ILE A 13 9.46 -1.81 -22.67
CA ILE A 13 9.77 -1.83 -21.22
C ILE A 13 10.58 -3.09 -20.88
N SER A 14 10.19 -4.25 -21.40
CA SER A 14 10.87 -5.53 -21.19
C SER A 14 12.36 -5.51 -21.57
N ARG A 15 12.75 -4.70 -22.58
CA ARG A 15 14.16 -4.54 -22.98
C ARG A 15 15.06 -4.00 -21.88
N PHE A 16 14.51 -3.20 -20.98
CA PHE A 16 15.26 -2.62 -19.85
C PHE A 16 15.35 -3.56 -18.65
N ARG A 17 14.67 -4.72 -18.70
CA ARG A 17 14.66 -5.75 -17.66
C ARG A 17 14.44 -5.16 -16.24
N PRO A 18 13.32 -4.45 -16.01
CA PRO A 18 13.04 -3.92 -14.67
C PRO A 18 12.90 -5.06 -13.66
N ASP A 19 13.27 -4.82 -12.41
CA ASP A 19 13.17 -5.82 -11.34
C ASP A 19 11.71 -6.18 -10.99
N CYS A 20 10.77 -5.28 -11.31
CA CYS A 20 9.34 -5.53 -11.12
C CYS A 20 8.69 -6.23 -12.32
N PRO A 21 7.65 -7.06 -12.13
CA PRO A 21 6.91 -7.69 -13.22
C PRO A 21 6.20 -6.67 -14.09
N ILE A 22 6.10 -6.93 -15.38
CA ILE A 22 5.40 -6.09 -16.36
C ILE A 22 4.05 -6.74 -16.66
N VAL A 23 2.98 -6.21 -16.06
CA VAL A 23 1.61 -6.63 -16.37
C VAL A 23 1.17 -5.94 -17.66
N ALA A 24 0.79 -6.72 -18.65
CA ALA A 24 0.47 -6.22 -19.99
C ALA A 24 -0.95 -6.60 -20.43
N PRO A 25 -1.97 -5.82 -20.01
CA PRO A 25 -3.32 -6.00 -20.53
C PRO A 25 -3.39 -5.63 -22.01
N THR A 26 -4.04 -6.48 -22.80
CA THR A 26 -4.27 -6.27 -24.23
C THR A 26 -5.60 -6.84 -24.67
N VAL A 27 -6.26 -6.17 -25.61
CA VAL A 27 -7.49 -6.66 -26.25
C VAL A 27 -7.19 -7.59 -27.42
N SER A 28 -5.92 -7.70 -27.85
CA SER A 28 -5.51 -8.50 -29.00
C SER A 28 -5.07 -9.89 -28.59
N PRO A 29 -5.77 -10.97 -29.02
CA PRO A 29 -5.34 -12.36 -28.75
C PRO A 29 -3.97 -12.70 -29.38
N GLN A 30 -3.60 -12.02 -30.47
CA GLN A 30 -2.30 -12.19 -31.09
C GLN A 30 -1.20 -11.58 -30.22
N ALA A 31 -1.38 -10.34 -29.75
CA ALA A 31 -0.43 -9.65 -28.87
C ALA A 31 -0.26 -10.42 -27.54
N TYR A 32 -1.36 -10.92 -26.96
CA TYR A 32 -1.36 -11.76 -25.77
C TYR A 32 -0.40 -12.95 -25.92
N ARG A 33 -0.54 -13.75 -26.98
CA ARG A 33 0.33 -14.91 -27.23
C ARG A 33 1.79 -14.53 -27.48
N GLN A 34 2.05 -13.45 -28.21
CA GLN A 34 3.41 -12.98 -28.49
C GLN A 34 4.12 -12.43 -27.25
N LEU A 35 3.39 -11.74 -26.38
CA LEU A 35 3.94 -11.16 -25.14
C LEU A 35 4.35 -12.22 -24.11
N ALA A 36 3.76 -13.40 -24.14
CA ALA A 36 4.14 -14.52 -23.29
C ALA A 36 5.63 -14.97 -23.49
N LEU A 37 6.23 -14.62 -24.63
CA LEU A 37 7.64 -14.87 -24.92
C LEU A 37 8.57 -13.72 -24.52
N SER A 38 8.04 -12.63 -23.98
CA SER A 38 8.81 -11.44 -23.59
C SER A 38 9.26 -11.55 -22.13
N TRP A 39 10.51 -11.20 -21.87
CA TRP A 39 11.09 -11.27 -20.54
C TRP A 39 10.31 -10.42 -19.52
N GLY A 40 9.97 -11.02 -18.37
CA GLY A 40 9.28 -10.32 -17.26
C GLY A 40 7.86 -9.87 -17.55
N VAL A 41 7.30 -10.17 -18.74
CA VAL A 41 5.95 -9.76 -19.13
C VAL A 41 4.95 -10.85 -18.74
N ARG A 42 3.90 -10.42 -18.04
CA ARG A 42 2.70 -11.22 -17.76
C ARG A 42 1.54 -10.63 -18.56
N PRO A 43 1.21 -11.22 -19.72
CA PRO A 43 0.13 -10.72 -20.56
C PRO A 43 -1.23 -11.17 -20.02
N TYR A 44 -2.23 -10.30 -20.19
CA TYR A 44 -3.63 -10.59 -19.87
C TYR A 44 -4.52 -10.17 -21.01
N LEU A 45 -5.43 -11.06 -21.40
CA LEU A 45 -6.46 -10.73 -22.38
C LEU A 45 -7.63 -10.05 -21.66
N VAL A 46 -7.94 -8.83 -22.05
CA VAL A 46 -8.99 -8.01 -21.43
C VAL A 46 -10.00 -7.57 -22.46
N GLY A 47 -11.17 -7.13 -22.00
CA GLY A 47 -12.17 -6.46 -22.83
C GLY A 47 -11.74 -5.07 -23.28
N GLU A 48 -12.50 -4.49 -24.20
CA GLU A 48 -12.35 -3.09 -24.57
C GLU A 48 -12.74 -2.18 -23.42
N TYR A 49 -12.14 -1.01 -23.35
CA TYR A 49 -12.42 0.03 -22.37
C TYR A 49 -12.76 1.35 -23.06
N ASP A 50 -13.75 2.06 -22.52
CA ASP A 50 -14.38 3.21 -23.21
C ASP A 50 -13.56 4.50 -23.04
N ASN A 51 -12.81 4.62 -21.94
CA ASN A 51 -12.08 5.84 -21.60
C ASN A 51 -10.79 5.55 -20.84
N THR A 52 -10.00 6.60 -20.64
CA THR A 52 -8.70 6.53 -19.97
C THR A 52 -8.81 6.12 -18.50
N ASP A 53 -9.83 6.57 -17.78
CA ASP A 53 -10.00 6.25 -16.36
C ASP A 53 -10.35 4.76 -16.21
N ALA A 54 -11.26 4.23 -17.02
CA ALA A 54 -11.56 2.80 -17.06
C ALA A 54 -10.32 1.95 -17.39
N MET A 55 -9.44 2.43 -18.27
CA MET A 55 -8.16 1.78 -18.57
C MET A 55 -7.26 1.70 -17.33
N PHE A 56 -7.15 2.77 -16.54
CA PHE A 56 -6.33 2.79 -15.34
C PHE A 56 -6.92 1.93 -14.22
N GLU A 57 -8.24 1.99 -14.02
CA GLU A 57 -8.94 1.16 -13.05
C GLU A 57 -8.84 -0.32 -13.38
N MET A 58 -9.06 -0.70 -14.64
CA MET A 58 -8.88 -2.07 -15.11
C MET A 58 -7.44 -2.55 -14.88
N GLY A 59 -6.44 -1.73 -15.18
CA GLY A 59 -5.04 -2.05 -14.95
C GLY A 59 -4.72 -2.27 -13.47
N MET A 60 -5.26 -1.46 -12.57
CA MET A 60 -5.12 -1.60 -11.12
C MET A 60 -5.80 -2.88 -10.62
N GLN A 61 -7.07 -3.09 -10.99
CA GLN A 61 -7.83 -4.26 -10.55
C GLN A 61 -7.17 -5.56 -11.01
N LEU A 62 -6.66 -5.60 -12.23
CA LEU A 62 -5.97 -6.76 -12.78
C LEU A 62 -4.72 -7.14 -11.97
N VAL A 63 -3.96 -6.15 -11.50
CA VAL A 63 -2.76 -6.37 -10.67
C VAL A 63 -3.14 -6.92 -9.30
N ILE A 64 -4.22 -6.43 -8.71
CA ILE A 64 -4.76 -6.92 -7.43
C ILE A 64 -5.26 -8.36 -7.58
N ASP A 65 -6.13 -8.63 -8.56
CA ASP A 65 -6.76 -9.94 -8.77
C ASP A 65 -5.73 -11.03 -9.12
N SER A 66 -4.63 -10.63 -9.77
CA SER A 66 -3.53 -11.55 -10.10
C SER A 66 -2.57 -11.82 -8.94
N GLY A 67 -2.75 -11.16 -7.79
CA GLY A 67 -1.87 -11.29 -6.62
C GLY A 67 -0.43 -10.82 -6.86
N ILE A 68 -0.21 -9.99 -7.90
CA ILE A 68 1.12 -9.45 -8.23
C ILE A 68 1.51 -8.32 -7.30
N ALA A 69 0.51 -7.59 -6.82
CA ALA A 69 0.72 -6.54 -5.85
C ALA A 69 -0.44 -6.49 -4.84
N SER A 70 -0.17 -5.95 -3.67
CA SER A 70 -1.04 -5.87 -2.51
C SER A 70 -1.29 -4.41 -2.09
N ASN A 71 -2.15 -4.21 -1.10
CA ASN A 71 -2.38 -2.88 -0.51
C ASN A 71 -1.05 -2.25 -0.07
N GLY A 72 -0.89 -0.95 -0.35
CA GLY A 72 0.33 -0.20 -0.10
C GLY A 72 1.37 -0.26 -1.24
N ASP A 73 1.25 -1.19 -2.19
CA ASP A 73 2.16 -1.25 -3.32
C ASP A 73 1.93 -0.10 -4.31
N VAL A 74 3.03 0.35 -4.90
CA VAL A 74 3.00 1.38 -5.94
C VAL A 74 2.94 0.72 -7.31
N ILE A 75 1.95 1.08 -8.10
CA ILE A 75 1.87 0.70 -9.50
C ILE A 75 2.12 1.89 -10.41
N VAL A 76 2.87 1.65 -11.47
CA VAL A 76 3.05 2.61 -12.56
C VAL A 76 2.30 2.07 -13.76
N THR A 77 1.26 2.77 -14.17
CA THR A 77 0.46 2.40 -15.34
C THR A 77 0.78 3.33 -16.50
N THR A 78 1.08 2.75 -17.66
CA THR A 78 1.32 3.48 -18.91
C THR A 78 0.36 3.04 -19.99
N GLY A 79 -0.11 4.00 -20.77
CA GLY A 79 -1.06 3.76 -21.84
C GLY A 79 -1.12 4.90 -22.84
N GLY A 80 -1.91 4.73 -23.89
CA GLY A 80 -2.13 5.73 -24.92
C GLY A 80 -3.48 6.40 -24.78
N THR A 81 -3.50 7.73 -24.89
CA THR A 81 -4.73 8.55 -24.99
C THR A 81 -4.73 9.35 -26.28
N PRO A 82 -5.87 9.44 -27.02
CA PRO A 82 -7.12 8.72 -26.79
C PRO A 82 -6.99 7.22 -26.95
N THR A 83 -7.87 6.47 -26.29
CA THR A 83 -7.90 5.00 -26.31
C THR A 83 -8.16 4.49 -27.73
N GLY A 84 -7.61 3.31 -28.07
CA GLY A 84 -7.81 2.67 -29.38
C GLY A 84 -6.84 3.09 -30.48
N MET A 85 -6.02 4.12 -30.31
CA MET A 85 -4.98 4.49 -31.29
C MET A 85 -3.66 3.76 -30.99
N SER A 86 -3.23 2.90 -31.92
CA SER A 86 -1.98 2.17 -31.77
C SER A 86 -0.76 3.09 -31.92
N GLY A 87 0.21 3.00 -31.00
CA GLY A 87 1.49 3.71 -31.08
C GLY A 87 1.56 5.01 -30.27
N THR A 88 0.50 5.41 -29.59
CA THR A 88 0.43 6.63 -28.77
C THR A 88 0.52 6.30 -27.27
N THR A 89 1.68 5.83 -26.80
CA THR A 89 1.90 5.75 -25.35
C THR A 89 2.37 7.12 -24.86
N ASN A 90 1.46 7.91 -24.31
CA ASN A 90 1.67 9.31 -23.95
C ASN A 90 1.25 9.63 -22.51
N THR A 91 0.79 8.64 -21.76
CA THR A 91 0.33 8.82 -20.39
C THR A 91 1.04 7.85 -19.46
N ILE A 92 1.48 8.37 -18.33
CA ILE A 92 2.02 7.59 -17.19
C ILE A 92 1.26 8.05 -15.95
N LYS A 93 0.71 7.08 -15.19
CA LYS A 93 0.05 7.33 -13.92
C LYS A 93 0.70 6.48 -12.84
N VAL A 94 1.06 7.11 -11.73
CA VAL A 94 1.56 6.44 -10.52
C VAL A 94 0.43 6.39 -9.52
N GLN A 95 0.14 5.21 -9.00
CA GLN A 95 -0.96 4.99 -8.06
C GLN A 95 -0.49 4.04 -6.95
N ILE A 96 -1.03 4.21 -5.75
CA ILE A 96 -0.87 3.27 -4.64
C ILE A 96 -2.10 2.38 -4.61
N ILE A 97 -1.90 1.07 -4.49
CA ILE A 97 -3.00 0.11 -4.36
C ILE A 97 -3.61 0.23 -2.98
N GLY A 98 -4.94 0.24 -2.93
CA GLY A 98 -5.72 0.36 -1.70
C GLY A 98 -5.84 1.80 -1.21
N ARG A 99 -6.57 1.95 -0.10
CA ARG A 99 -6.77 3.24 0.53
C ARG A 99 -5.77 3.37 1.68
N VAL A 100 -4.71 4.15 1.50
CA VAL A 100 -3.88 4.57 2.62
C VAL A 100 -4.73 5.42 3.56
N LEU A 101 -4.97 4.92 4.76
CA LEU A 101 -5.74 5.60 5.79
C LEU A 101 -4.89 6.66 6.48
N VAL A 102 -3.66 6.27 6.85
CA VAL A 102 -2.72 7.11 7.58
C VAL A 102 -1.30 6.81 7.09
N GLN A 103 -0.44 7.83 7.08
CA GLN A 103 0.96 7.71 6.75
C GLN A 103 1.81 8.49 7.75
N GLY A 104 3.00 7.96 8.06
CA GLY A 104 3.99 8.60 8.94
C GLY A 104 5.40 8.12 8.63
N LYS A 105 6.34 8.50 9.49
CA LYS A 105 7.71 7.97 9.46
C LYS A 105 7.79 6.73 10.33
N SER A 106 8.58 5.76 9.92
CA SER A 106 8.69 4.48 10.61
C SER A 106 10.04 4.28 11.29
N ILE A 107 10.02 3.54 12.40
CA ILE A 107 11.18 2.92 13.04
C ILE A 107 10.81 1.44 13.26
N GLY A 108 11.68 0.54 12.81
CA GLY A 108 11.42 -0.89 12.73
C GLY A 108 11.06 -1.34 11.33
N HIS A 109 10.80 -2.63 11.16
CA HIS A 109 10.58 -3.27 9.88
C HIS A 109 9.43 -4.26 9.94
N GLY A 110 8.92 -4.63 8.75
CA GLY A 110 7.90 -5.64 8.58
C GLY A 110 6.50 -5.07 8.36
N SER A 111 5.57 -5.97 8.16
CA SER A 111 4.15 -5.66 8.00
C SER A 111 3.33 -6.63 8.85
N LEU A 112 2.28 -6.12 9.48
CA LEU A 112 1.35 -6.93 10.26
C LEU A 112 -0.09 -6.46 10.06
N THR A 113 -1.03 -7.37 10.27
CA THR A 113 -2.47 -7.05 10.31
C THR A 113 -2.96 -7.34 11.72
N ALA A 114 -3.48 -6.30 12.38
CA ALA A 114 -3.96 -6.40 13.75
C ALA A 114 -5.15 -5.45 14.02
N GLU A 115 -5.80 -5.66 15.14
CA GLU A 115 -6.79 -4.70 15.65
C GLU A 115 -6.11 -3.45 16.19
N LEU A 116 -6.77 -2.32 16.06
CA LEU A 116 -6.29 -1.04 16.53
C LEU A 116 -6.91 -0.69 17.88
N LEU A 117 -6.09 -0.25 18.83
CA LEU A 117 -6.51 0.38 20.07
C LEU A 117 -6.20 1.88 19.98
N VAL A 118 -7.22 2.69 19.72
CA VAL A 118 -7.07 4.15 19.63
C VAL A 118 -7.33 4.79 20.98
N VAL A 119 -6.33 5.51 21.49
CA VAL A 119 -6.36 6.12 22.83
C VAL A 119 -6.43 7.63 22.70
N ASN A 120 -7.60 8.19 22.94
CA ASN A 120 -7.85 9.63 23.05
C ASN A 120 -8.05 10.05 24.50
N SER A 121 -8.49 9.12 25.36
CA SER A 121 -8.77 9.33 26.78
C SER A 121 -8.37 8.11 27.62
N PRO A 122 -8.20 8.25 28.94
CA PRO A 122 -7.94 7.11 29.81
C PRO A 122 -9.03 6.01 29.80
N ASP A 123 -10.27 6.39 29.46
CA ASP A 123 -11.38 5.42 29.39
C ASP A 123 -11.25 4.45 28.23
N ASP A 124 -10.57 4.84 27.16
CA ASP A 124 -10.34 3.99 25.97
C ASP A 124 -9.46 2.77 26.29
N LEU A 125 -8.66 2.86 27.35
CA LEU A 125 -7.78 1.80 27.81
C LEU A 125 -8.53 0.59 28.40
N ARG A 126 -9.80 0.72 28.75
CA ARG A 126 -10.64 -0.38 29.26
C ARG A 126 -10.81 -1.51 28.24
N CYS A 127 -10.73 -1.18 26.95
CA CYS A 127 -10.82 -2.16 25.89
C CYS A 127 -9.53 -2.99 25.73
N ALA A 128 -8.39 -2.48 26.19
CA ALA A 128 -7.08 -3.10 26.01
C ALA A 128 -6.95 -4.50 26.66
N ASP A 129 -7.64 -4.74 27.78
CA ASP A 129 -7.59 -6.02 28.49
C ASP A 129 -8.34 -7.15 27.76
N GLN A 130 -9.17 -6.78 26.79
CA GLN A 130 -9.95 -7.74 25.98
C GLN A 130 -9.31 -7.98 24.61
N MET A 131 -8.27 -7.20 24.25
CA MET A 131 -7.59 -7.28 22.95
C MET A 131 -6.29 -8.08 23.07
N ILE A 132 -6.02 -8.87 22.05
CA ILE A 132 -4.78 -9.65 21.91
C ILE A 132 -4.07 -9.14 20.66
N ASP A 133 -2.75 -8.89 20.77
CA ASP A 133 -1.91 -8.46 19.63
C ASP A 133 -2.46 -7.22 18.90
N TYR A 134 -2.72 -6.15 19.63
CA TYR A 134 -3.21 -4.90 19.08
C TYR A 134 -2.09 -3.91 18.73
N VAL A 135 -2.38 -2.99 17.82
CA VAL A 135 -1.55 -1.81 17.55
C VAL A 135 -2.12 -0.62 18.30
N LEU A 136 -1.28 -0.01 19.14
CA LEU A 136 -1.67 1.16 19.94
C LEU A 136 -1.55 2.43 19.10
N VAL A 137 -2.64 3.18 18.99
CA VAL A 137 -2.73 4.45 18.26
C VAL A 137 -2.99 5.58 19.27
N ALA A 138 -2.14 6.59 19.30
CA ALA A 138 -2.28 7.71 20.21
C ALA A 138 -1.77 9.03 19.61
N ASN A 139 -2.26 10.17 20.09
CA ASN A 139 -1.68 11.46 19.72
C ASN A 139 -0.24 11.57 20.25
N LYS A 140 -0.07 11.37 21.56
CA LYS A 140 1.22 11.29 22.26
C LYS A 140 1.20 10.16 23.25
N THR A 141 2.36 9.60 23.51
CA THR A 141 2.52 8.57 24.55
C THR A 141 3.22 9.16 25.78
N ASN A 142 2.94 8.56 26.94
CA ASN A 142 3.54 8.90 28.22
C ASN A 142 3.73 7.63 29.06
N ASN A 143 4.28 7.77 30.27
CA ASN A 143 4.54 6.64 31.17
C ASN A 143 3.25 5.90 31.61
N ASP A 144 2.08 6.54 31.60
CA ASP A 144 0.81 5.91 31.96
C ASP A 144 0.39 4.86 30.92
N LEU A 145 0.81 5.05 29.66
CA LEU A 145 0.55 4.11 28.56
C LEU A 145 1.54 2.94 28.52
N LEU A 146 2.63 3.01 29.26
CA LEU A 146 3.70 2.00 29.21
C LEU A 146 3.22 0.56 29.45
N PRO A 147 2.29 0.26 30.40
CA PRO A 147 1.78 -1.10 30.57
C PRO A 147 1.06 -1.65 29.33
N TYR A 148 0.38 -0.78 28.58
CA TYR A 148 -0.34 -1.12 27.36
C TYR A 148 0.59 -1.20 26.16
N MET A 149 1.61 -0.34 26.10
CA MET A 149 2.65 -0.39 25.08
C MET A 149 3.42 -1.71 25.11
N LYS A 150 3.68 -2.28 26.31
CA LYS A 150 4.34 -3.57 26.45
C LYS A 150 3.54 -4.77 25.91
N LYS A 151 2.22 -4.63 25.78
CA LYS A 151 1.33 -5.66 25.24
C LYS A 151 1.04 -5.48 23.74
N ALA A 152 1.35 -4.30 23.21
CA ALA A 152 1.09 -3.98 21.81
C ALA A 152 2.14 -4.60 20.89
N VAL A 153 1.74 -4.94 19.67
CA VAL A 153 2.62 -5.47 18.61
C VAL A 153 3.15 -4.38 17.66
N GLY A 154 2.71 -3.14 17.85
CA GLY A 154 3.14 -1.97 17.10
C GLY A 154 2.55 -0.69 17.65
N PHE A 155 3.13 0.45 17.28
CA PHE A 155 2.66 1.77 17.69
C PHE A 155 2.41 2.67 16.48
N VAL A 156 1.41 3.55 16.61
CA VAL A 156 1.14 4.64 15.68
C VAL A 156 0.92 5.90 16.51
N VAL A 157 1.77 6.91 16.31
CA VAL A 157 1.67 8.17 17.07
C VAL A 157 1.63 9.39 16.16
N GLU A 158 0.85 10.39 16.54
CA GLU A 158 0.78 11.66 15.80
C GLU A 158 2.00 12.56 16.11
N ASP A 159 2.67 12.36 17.27
CA ASP A 159 3.86 13.12 17.63
C ASP A 159 4.94 12.96 16.54
N THR A 160 5.49 14.10 16.11
CA THR A 160 6.49 14.17 15.04
C THR A 160 7.93 14.07 15.52
N ASP A 161 8.15 14.10 16.85
CA ASP A 161 9.48 14.07 17.43
C ASP A 161 10.08 12.66 17.38
N PRO A 162 11.16 12.43 16.61
CA PRO A 162 11.82 11.13 16.54
C PRO A 162 12.48 10.71 17.87
N ALA A 163 12.75 11.64 18.78
CA ALA A 163 13.26 11.40 20.12
C ALA A 163 12.15 11.42 21.19
N GLY A 164 10.89 11.52 20.78
CA GLY A 164 9.73 11.51 21.66
C GLY A 164 9.58 10.20 22.43
N HIS A 165 8.65 10.18 23.40
CA HIS A 165 8.43 9.01 24.25
C HIS A 165 8.07 7.75 23.45
N GLY A 166 7.18 7.86 22.45
CA GLY A 166 6.75 6.73 21.60
C GLY A 166 7.92 6.05 20.87
N PRO A 167 8.68 6.78 20.02
CA PRO A 167 9.86 6.25 19.36
C PRO A 167 10.91 5.67 20.30
N THR A 168 11.18 6.34 21.43
CA THR A 168 12.16 5.88 22.43
C THR A 168 11.73 4.55 23.07
N VAL A 169 10.46 4.42 23.44
CA VAL A 169 9.91 3.18 24.02
C VAL A 169 9.83 2.07 22.97
N GLY A 170 9.44 2.39 21.73
CA GLY A 170 9.42 1.42 20.65
C GLY A 170 10.77 0.77 20.40
N LEU A 171 11.83 1.58 20.33
CA LEU A 171 13.22 1.10 20.23
C LEU A 171 13.65 0.27 21.45
N ALA A 172 13.29 0.69 22.67
CA ALA A 172 13.67 -0.01 23.89
C ALA A 172 12.95 -1.36 24.05
N LEU A 173 11.76 -1.52 23.50
CA LEU A 173 10.96 -2.75 23.54
C LEU A 173 11.11 -3.63 22.29
N ASP A 174 11.86 -3.17 21.29
CA ASP A 174 11.96 -3.80 19.95
C ASP A 174 10.58 -3.94 19.27
N ILE A 175 9.72 -2.93 19.44
CA ILE A 175 8.38 -2.87 18.86
C ILE A 175 8.36 -1.80 17.77
N PRO A 176 7.93 -2.14 16.55
CA PRO A 176 7.92 -1.18 15.44
C PRO A 176 6.90 -0.07 15.66
N ILE A 177 7.23 1.14 15.20
CA ILE A 177 6.42 2.34 15.38
C ILE A 177 6.33 3.16 14.09
N ILE A 178 5.15 3.72 13.82
CA ILE A 178 4.93 4.80 12.87
C ILE A 178 4.67 6.08 13.68
N TYR A 179 5.46 7.13 13.45
CA TYR A 179 5.34 8.42 14.13
C TYR A 179 5.15 9.56 13.13
N GLY A 180 4.61 10.70 13.60
CA GLY A 180 4.22 11.80 12.73
C GLY A 180 3.00 11.48 11.85
N SER A 181 2.13 10.60 12.33
CA SER A 181 0.93 10.13 11.63
C SER A 181 -0.21 11.11 11.83
N GLU A 182 -0.29 12.13 11.00
CA GLU A 182 -1.23 13.23 11.16
C GLU A 182 -2.69 12.76 11.17
N ASN A 183 -3.45 13.19 12.19
CA ASN A 183 -4.86 12.84 12.42
C ASN A 183 -5.15 11.32 12.55
N ALA A 184 -4.18 10.51 12.89
CA ALA A 184 -4.36 9.06 13.04
C ALA A 184 -5.49 8.71 14.03
N THR A 185 -5.54 9.38 15.17
CA THR A 185 -6.56 9.16 16.22
C THR A 185 -7.99 9.57 15.82
N LYS A 186 -8.13 10.39 14.75
CA LYS A 186 -9.45 10.79 14.21
C LYS A 186 -9.91 9.86 13.09
N ILE A 187 -8.97 9.35 12.30
CA ILE A 187 -9.23 8.51 11.12
C ILE A 187 -9.43 7.06 11.54
N LEU A 188 -8.56 6.56 12.40
CA LEU A 188 -8.57 5.20 12.90
C LEU A 188 -9.52 5.07 14.10
N LYS A 189 -10.07 3.86 14.31
CA LYS A 189 -11.02 3.58 15.41
C LYS A 189 -10.64 2.30 16.12
N THR A 190 -10.87 2.24 17.43
CA THR A 190 -10.70 1.04 18.24
C THR A 190 -11.55 -0.10 17.71
N GLY A 191 -11.00 -1.31 17.64
CA GLY A 191 -11.65 -2.50 17.09
C GLY A 191 -11.58 -2.62 15.56
N MET A 192 -11.03 -1.61 14.86
CA MET A 192 -10.80 -1.68 13.42
C MET A 192 -9.58 -2.58 13.16
N THR A 193 -9.71 -3.52 12.24
CA THR A 193 -8.57 -4.30 11.74
C THR A 193 -7.93 -3.56 10.58
N ALA A 194 -6.63 -3.37 10.64
CA ALA A 194 -5.86 -2.68 9.61
C ALA A 194 -4.53 -3.40 9.34
N THR A 195 -4.02 -3.23 8.14
CA THR A 195 -2.65 -3.66 7.79
C THR A 195 -1.70 -2.49 7.96
N ILE A 196 -0.68 -2.70 8.79
CA ILE A 196 0.35 -1.72 9.11
C ILE A 196 1.65 -2.16 8.43
N ASP A 197 2.15 -1.34 7.52
CA ASP A 197 3.42 -1.53 6.83
C ASP A 197 4.46 -0.58 7.43
N PHE A 198 5.32 -1.12 8.29
CA PHE A 198 6.38 -0.34 8.94
C PHE A 198 7.55 -0.05 8.00
N ASP A 199 7.76 -0.81 6.92
CA ASP A 199 8.81 -0.52 5.95
C ASP A 199 8.49 0.77 5.16
N ARG A 200 7.21 1.03 4.95
CA ARG A 200 6.71 2.21 4.21
C ARG A 200 6.09 3.29 5.10
N GLY A 201 5.85 3.00 6.37
CA GLY A 201 5.18 3.91 7.30
C GLY A 201 3.72 4.18 6.92
N MET A 202 2.99 3.15 6.48
CA MET A 202 1.61 3.28 5.98
C MET A 202 0.65 2.34 6.70
N ILE A 203 -0.62 2.78 6.82
CA ILE A 203 -1.75 2.01 7.36
C ILE A 203 -2.85 1.96 6.30
N THR A 204 -3.28 0.75 5.96
CA THR A 204 -4.30 0.47 4.94
C THR A 204 -5.44 -0.38 5.46
#